data_0169ae0b72b1ae35d2ac8849243af68a
#
_entry.id   0169ae0b72b1ae35d2ac8849243af68a
#
_cell.length_a   1.000
_cell.length_b   1.000
_cell.length_c   1.000
_cell.angle_alpha   90.00
_cell.angle_beta   90.00
_cell.angle_gamma   90.00
#
_symmetry.space_group_name_H-M   'P 1'
#
loop_
_entity.id
_entity.type
_entity.pdbx_description
1 polymer ?
#
loop_
_entity_poly.entity_id
_entity_poly.type
_entity_poly.pdbx_seq_one_letter_code
_entity_poly.pdbx_strand_id
1 'polypeptide(L)'
;MRQTERVNPVQLTPRRLAGLADVPHALPYQGSKRRLAHVIVRLLPADTDRLLEPFAGSAAVSLAARHLKIGGTAWFSDINAPLIGLWQRILDDPYELADTYGRMWVEQRADPAAYFLSVRTEFNEQHAPHHLLYLLARCVKAAVRYNRDGDFNQGVDHRRLGVRPDLMRSRLVRASATLAGSRAGVADYRDVLAWATERDVAYLDPPYEGVSATRDHRYVAGLPRSEFVTAMIAAVASGTSFLASYDGRSGDRVYGEPLPADLGLLHLHLDAGISSQATLNGESAATVESLYVSPALVRRLGGVDEVVGRLAAPGEAARGLVGSAGRPPLCRNVEDACSDVAAPDREFADLP
;
A
#
# COMPACT_ATOMS: atom_id res chain seq x y z
N MET A 1 17.47 7.51 -33.56
CA MET A 1 16.65 7.88 -32.43
C MET A 1 15.18 7.55 -32.76
N ARG A 2 14.64 6.43 -32.27
CA ARG A 2 13.20 6.14 -32.42
C ARG A 2 12.48 6.98 -31.38
N GLN A 3 11.55 7.84 -31.80
CA GLN A 3 10.61 8.50 -30.91
C GLN A 3 9.81 7.40 -30.19
N THR A 4 10.01 7.24 -28.88
CA THR A 4 9.15 6.43 -28.03
C THR A 4 7.78 7.09 -28.03
N GLU A 5 6.80 6.48 -28.69
CA GLU A 5 5.40 6.87 -28.57
C GLU A 5 5.02 6.86 -27.09
N ARG A 6 4.65 8.01 -26.57
CA ARG A 6 4.11 8.13 -25.21
C ARG A 6 2.75 7.43 -25.22
N VAL A 7 2.70 6.25 -24.62
CA VAL A 7 1.42 5.58 -24.36
C VAL A 7 0.67 6.45 -23.35
N ASN A 8 -0.41 7.09 -23.79
CA ASN A 8 -1.25 7.89 -22.92
C ASN A 8 -1.91 6.97 -21.87
N PRO A 9 -1.92 7.36 -20.59
CA PRO A 9 -2.57 6.57 -19.54
C PRO A 9 -4.09 6.46 -19.78
N VAL A 10 -4.64 5.29 -19.47
CA VAL A 10 -6.08 5.05 -19.57
C VAL A 10 -6.77 5.74 -18.40
N GLN A 11 -7.67 6.69 -18.69
CA GLN A 11 -8.46 7.41 -17.66
C GLN A 11 -9.66 6.57 -17.23
N LEU A 12 -9.83 6.35 -15.93
CA LEU A 12 -10.92 5.55 -15.38
C LEU A 12 -11.54 6.21 -14.15
N THR A 13 -12.87 6.17 -14.07
CA THR A 13 -13.62 6.44 -12.84
C THR A 13 -14.05 5.11 -12.22
N PRO A 14 -13.32 4.60 -11.21
CA PRO A 14 -13.55 3.24 -10.73
C PRO A 14 -14.90 3.11 -10.02
N ARG A 15 -15.65 2.06 -10.35
CA ARG A 15 -16.85 1.69 -9.61
C ARG A 15 -16.49 1.27 -8.17
N ARG A 16 -17.20 1.77 -7.17
CA ARG A 16 -17.03 1.33 -5.79
C ARG A 16 -17.53 -0.11 -5.61
N LEU A 17 -16.77 -0.93 -4.87
CA LEU A 17 -17.22 -2.25 -4.45
C LEU A 17 -18.12 -2.12 -3.22
N ALA A 18 -19.21 -2.90 -3.20
CA ALA A 18 -20.00 -3.09 -2.00
C ALA A 18 -19.18 -3.85 -0.92
N GLY A 19 -19.54 -3.66 0.35
CA GLY A 19 -18.92 -4.39 1.47
C GLY A 19 -17.64 -3.76 2.03
N LEU A 20 -17.06 -2.74 1.38
CA LEU A 20 -15.82 -2.12 1.89
C LEU A 20 -16.03 -1.13 3.05
N ALA A 21 -17.27 -0.72 3.31
CA ALA A 21 -17.57 0.16 4.47
C ALA A 21 -17.25 -0.53 5.81
N ASP A 22 -17.32 -1.86 5.83
CA ASP A 22 -17.13 -2.68 7.03
C ASP A 22 -15.70 -3.22 7.20
N VAL A 23 -14.77 -2.88 6.31
CA VAL A 23 -13.36 -3.28 6.44
C VAL A 23 -12.79 -2.71 7.74
N PRO A 24 -12.26 -3.57 8.63
CA PRO A 24 -11.73 -3.11 9.91
C PRO A 24 -10.36 -2.46 9.71
N HIS A 25 -10.30 -1.16 9.86
CA HIS A 25 -9.04 -0.44 9.80
C HIS A 25 -8.47 -0.28 11.22
N ALA A 26 -7.49 -1.10 11.57
CA ALA A 26 -6.87 -1.11 12.89
C ALA A 26 -6.21 0.22 13.24
N LEU A 27 -5.39 0.73 12.32
CA LEU A 27 -4.53 1.88 12.56
C LEU A 27 -5.06 3.14 11.88
N PRO A 28 -5.12 4.29 12.58
CA PRO A 28 -5.11 5.57 11.92
C PRO A 28 -3.71 5.75 11.27
N TYR A 29 -3.65 6.03 9.98
CA TYR A 29 -2.37 6.11 9.26
C TYR A 29 -2.47 7.07 8.08
N GLN A 30 -1.57 8.06 8.04
CA GLN A 30 -1.52 9.02 6.93
C GLN A 30 -1.01 8.30 5.67
N GLY A 31 -1.64 8.55 4.53
CA GLY A 31 -1.29 7.91 3.26
C GLY A 31 -1.95 6.55 3.04
N SER A 32 -2.83 6.11 3.96
CA SER A 32 -3.56 4.84 3.81
C SER A 32 -4.35 4.76 2.50
N LYS A 33 -4.14 3.70 1.72
CA LYS A 33 -4.77 3.46 0.42
C LYS A 33 -6.18 2.84 0.50
N ARG A 34 -6.93 3.12 1.60
CA ARG A 34 -8.31 2.63 1.80
C ARG A 34 -9.24 2.95 0.63
N ARG A 35 -9.02 4.12 -0.01
CA ARG A 35 -9.84 4.55 -1.15
C ARG A 35 -9.51 3.78 -2.42
N LEU A 36 -8.27 3.32 -2.60
CA LEU A 36 -7.83 2.56 -3.75
C LEU A 36 -7.95 1.04 -3.55
N ALA A 37 -8.06 0.57 -2.32
CA ALA A 37 -8.13 -0.85 -2.02
C ALA A 37 -9.19 -1.58 -2.86
N HIS A 38 -10.36 -0.95 -3.10
CA HIS A 38 -11.43 -1.52 -3.91
C HIS A 38 -11.07 -1.67 -5.41
N VAL A 39 -10.15 -0.87 -5.90
CA VAL A 39 -9.62 -0.98 -7.27
C VAL A 39 -8.61 -2.12 -7.33
N ILE A 40 -7.66 -2.11 -6.40
CA ILE A 40 -6.55 -3.04 -6.35
C ILE A 40 -7.04 -4.48 -6.19
N VAL A 41 -7.97 -4.74 -5.26
CA VAL A 41 -8.48 -6.10 -5.03
C VAL A 41 -9.25 -6.69 -6.23
N ARG A 42 -9.80 -5.87 -7.13
CA ARG A 42 -10.43 -6.35 -8.37
C ARG A 42 -9.42 -6.88 -9.39
N LEU A 43 -8.18 -6.43 -9.27
CA LEU A 43 -7.10 -6.83 -10.15
C LEU A 43 -6.31 -8.02 -9.60
N LEU A 44 -6.79 -8.64 -8.52
CA LEU A 44 -6.27 -9.92 -8.06
C LEU A 44 -6.91 -11.04 -8.86
N PRO A 45 -6.12 -11.89 -9.55
CA PRO A 45 -6.63 -13.12 -10.17
C PRO A 45 -7.25 -14.05 -9.12
N ALA A 46 -8.23 -14.87 -9.54
CA ALA A 46 -8.91 -15.80 -8.65
C ALA A 46 -7.97 -16.91 -8.10
N ASP A 47 -6.90 -17.20 -8.83
CA ASP A 47 -5.87 -18.18 -8.48
C ASP A 47 -4.71 -17.59 -7.66
N THR A 48 -4.86 -16.37 -7.14
CA THR A 48 -3.83 -15.73 -6.31
C THR A 48 -3.66 -16.48 -5.00
N ASP A 49 -2.44 -16.99 -4.74
CA ASP A 49 -2.11 -17.68 -3.49
C ASP A 49 -1.81 -16.69 -2.37
N ARG A 50 -1.00 -15.68 -2.66
CA ARG A 50 -0.63 -14.64 -1.69
C ARG A 50 -0.73 -13.24 -2.30
N LEU A 51 -1.31 -12.33 -1.54
CA LEU A 51 -1.14 -10.90 -1.75
C LEU A 51 0.08 -10.45 -0.95
N LEU A 52 1.09 -9.92 -1.65
CA LEU A 52 2.31 -9.37 -1.05
C LEU A 52 2.19 -7.84 -1.00
N GLU A 53 2.23 -7.23 0.19
CA GLU A 53 2.12 -5.77 0.38
C GLU A 53 3.38 -5.23 1.09
N PRO A 54 4.53 -5.01 0.36
CA PRO A 54 5.83 -4.71 0.97
C PRO A 54 6.01 -3.24 1.44
N PHE A 55 5.04 -2.38 1.24
CA PHE A 55 4.93 -1.05 1.82
C PHE A 55 3.65 -0.99 2.65
N ALA A 56 3.57 -1.87 3.65
CA ALA A 56 2.32 -2.19 4.33
C ALA A 56 1.62 -0.97 4.95
N GLY A 57 2.37 -0.08 5.62
CA GLY A 57 1.76 1.04 6.31
C GLY A 57 0.56 0.59 7.16
N SER A 58 -0.65 0.94 6.73
CA SER A 58 -1.90 0.51 7.37
C SER A 58 -2.45 -0.84 6.91
N ALA A 59 -1.76 -1.59 6.07
CA ALA A 59 -2.17 -2.84 5.45
C ALA A 59 -3.59 -2.77 4.84
N ALA A 60 -3.90 -1.64 4.18
CA ALA A 60 -5.25 -1.35 3.74
C ALA A 60 -5.74 -2.28 2.64
N VAL A 61 -4.84 -2.70 1.74
CA VAL A 61 -5.16 -3.60 0.64
C VAL A 61 -5.26 -5.04 1.13
N SER A 62 -4.36 -5.47 2.00
CA SER A 62 -4.43 -6.78 2.67
C SER A 62 -5.73 -6.94 3.46
N LEU A 63 -6.11 -5.93 4.25
CA LEU A 63 -7.38 -5.93 4.99
C LEU A 63 -8.59 -6.02 4.06
N ALA A 64 -8.61 -5.27 2.97
CA ALA A 64 -9.71 -5.30 2.00
C ALA A 64 -9.81 -6.65 1.28
N ALA A 65 -8.69 -7.19 0.81
CA ALA A 65 -8.63 -8.48 0.13
C ALA A 65 -9.12 -9.61 1.04
N ARG A 66 -8.63 -9.68 2.27
CA ARG A 66 -9.02 -10.69 3.26
C ARG A 66 -10.48 -10.54 3.70
N HIS A 67 -10.96 -9.32 3.88
CA HIS A 67 -12.37 -9.05 4.24
C HIS A 67 -13.32 -9.51 3.14
N LEU A 68 -12.98 -9.26 1.89
CA LEU A 68 -13.77 -9.68 0.72
C LEU A 68 -13.51 -11.13 0.30
N LYS A 69 -12.59 -11.84 0.96
CA LYS A 69 -12.14 -13.19 0.62
C LYS A 69 -11.65 -13.31 -0.84
N ILE A 70 -10.98 -12.28 -1.32
CA ILE A 70 -10.37 -12.22 -2.64
C ILE A 70 -8.87 -12.51 -2.49
N GLY A 71 -8.34 -13.39 -3.36
CA GLY A 71 -6.99 -13.93 -3.22
C GLY A 71 -6.86 -14.90 -2.04
N GLY A 72 -5.68 -15.45 -1.85
CA GLY A 72 -5.36 -16.38 -0.77
C GLY A 72 -5.06 -15.67 0.55
N THR A 73 -3.87 -15.89 1.10
CA THR A 73 -3.39 -15.20 2.30
C THR A 73 -2.77 -13.84 1.96
N ALA A 74 -2.54 -13.01 2.97
CA ALA A 74 -1.79 -11.78 2.80
C ALA A 74 -0.46 -11.85 3.56
N TRP A 75 0.63 -11.48 2.91
CA TRP A 75 1.94 -11.25 3.52
C TRP A 75 2.28 -9.79 3.33
N PHE A 76 2.29 -9.03 4.40
CA PHE A 76 2.57 -7.62 4.34
C PHE A 76 3.79 -7.27 5.17
N SER A 77 4.61 -6.41 4.64
CA SER A 77 5.91 -6.05 5.22
C SER A 77 6.17 -4.56 5.09
N ASP A 78 7.11 -4.09 5.88
CA ASP A 78 7.59 -2.73 5.86
C ASP A 78 9.03 -2.73 6.40
N ILE A 79 9.87 -1.79 5.98
CA ILE A 79 11.19 -1.60 6.59
C ILE A 79 11.11 -0.97 7.97
N ASN A 80 9.96 -0.39 8.34
CA ASN A 80 9.70 0.19 9.65
C ASN A 80 9.42 -0.91 10.67
N ALA A 81 10.48 -1.40 11.31
CA ALA A 81 10.39 -2.49 12.28
C ALA A 81 9.39 -2.22 13.44
N PRO A 82 9.34 -1.02 14.06
CA PRO A 82 8.31 -0.71 15.06
C PRO A 82 6.87 -0.84 14.55
N LEU A 83 6.61 -0.47 13.30
CA LEU A 83 5.29 -0.62 12.69
C LEU A 83 4.94 -2.09 12.47
N ILE A 84 5.89 -2.88 12.01
CA ILE A 84 5.69 -4.32 11.85
C ILE A 84 5.51 -5.01 13.20
N GLY A 85 6.29 -4.64 14.23
CA GLY A 85 6.07 -5.14 15.59
C GLY A 85 4.66 -4.84 16.12
N LEU A 86 4.10 -3.66 15.79
CA LEU A 86 2.71 -3.34 16.10
C LEU A 86 1.73 -4.25 15.34
N TRP A 87 1.96 -4.51 14.05
CA TRP A 87 1.12 -5.44 13.28
C TRP A 87 1.20 -6.87 13.79
N GLN A 88 2.40 -7.36 14.14
CA GLN A 88 2.57 -8.68 14.75
C GLN A 88 1.77 -8.77 16.05
N ARG A 89 1.86 -7.74 16.90
CA ARG A 89 1.08 -7.72 18.14
C ARG A 89 -0.43 -7.69 17.91
N ILE A 90 -0.91 -7.00 16.85
CA ILE A 90 -2.32 -7.04 16.45
C ILE A 90 -2.75 -8.43 16.01
N LEU A 91 -1.89 -9.15 15.28
CA LEU A 91 -2.18 -10.51 14.81
C LEU A 91 -2.18 -11.51 15.97
N ASP A 92 -1.21 -11.42 16.89
CA ASP A 92 -0.98 -12.41 17.93
C ASP A 92 -1.91 -12.23 19.14
N ASP A 93 -2.03 -11.00 19.66
CA ASP A 93 -2.83 -10.71 20.86
C ASP A 93 -3.47 -9.32 20.81
N PRO A 94 -4.55 -9.17 20.00
CA PRO A 94 -5.25 -7.89 19.87
C PRO A 94 -5.97 -7.47 21.15
N TYR A 95 -6.28 -8.41 22.05
CA TYR A 95 -7.01 -8.13 23.29
C TYR A 95 -6.11 -7.43 24.31
N GLU A 96 -4.94 -7.99 24.58
CA GLU A 96 -3.96 -7.39 25.50
C GLU A 96 -3.52 -6.01 25.01
N LEU A 97 -3.25 -5.88 23.69
CA LEU A 97 -2.92 -4.60 23.10
C LEU A 97 -4.03 -3.56 23.28
N ALA A 98 -5.29 -3.97 23.13
CA ALA A 98 -6.46 -3.10 23.33
C ALA A 98 -6.62 -2.68 24.79
N ASP A 99 -6.38 -3.61 25.74
CA ASP A 99 -6.45 -3.31 27.18
C ASP A 99 -5.35 -2.33 27.59
N THR A 100 -4.14 -2.53 27.10
CA THR A 100 -3.02 -1.61 27.33
C THR A 100 -3.31 -0.23 26.75
N TYR A 101 -3.79 -0.13 25.52
CA TYR A 101 -4.23 1.14 24.94
C TYR A 101 -5.32 1.81 25.77
N GLY A 102 -6.28 1.02 26.28
CA GLY A 102 -7.36 1.52 27.14
C GLY A 102 -6.85 2.16 28.44
N ARG A 103 -5.86 1.53 29.11
CA ARG A 103 -5.19 2.09 30.29
C ARG A 103 -4.51 3.41 29.97
N MET A 104 -3.70 3.44 28.93
CA MET A 104 -2.99 4.66 28.46
C MET A 104 -3.98 5.79 28.13
N TRP A 105 -5.11 5.46 27.49
CA TRP A 105 -6.16 6.42 27.17
C TRP A 105 -6.82 7.04 28.41
N VAL A 106 -6.95 6.31 29.49
CA VAL A 106 -7.45 6.82 30.78
C VAL A 106 -6.38 7.69 31.45
N GLU A 107 -5.16 7.22 31.53
CA GLU A 107 -4.04 7.88 32.20
C GLU A 107 -3.73 9.26 31.58
N GLN A 108 -3.78 9.39 30.26
CA GLN A 108 -3.54 10.67 29.58
C GLN A 108 -4.51 11.77 30.01
N ARG A 109 -5.67 11.47 30.62
CA ARG A 109 -6.71 12.45 30.92
C ARG A 109 -6.28 13.48 31.98
N ALA A 110 -5.28 13.17 32.78
CA ALA A 110 -4.74 14.09 33.79
C ALA A 110 -3.99 15.28 33.13
N ASP A 111 -3.10 14.99 32.18
CA ASP A 111 -2.41 15.97 31.33
C ASP A 111 -2.11 15.32 29.96
N PRO A 112 -3.01 15.49 28.98
CA PRO A 112 -2.85 14.82 27.69
C PRO A 112 -1.60 15.20 26.91
N ALA A 113 -1.07 16.40 27.11
CA ALA A 113 0.11 16.86 26.38
C ALA A 113 1.39 16.31 27.02
N ALA A 114 1.53 16.40 28.33
CA ALA A 114 2.67 15.85 29.05
C ALA A 114 2.72 14.33 28.91
N TYR A 115 1.60 13.64 29.02
CA TYR A 115 1.52 12.18 28.83
C TYR A 115 1.97 11.76 27.42
N PHE A 116 1.51 12.48 26.38
CA PHE A 116 1.97 12.21 25.01
C PHE A 116 3.49 12.33 24.87
N LEU A 117 4.10 13.34 25.47
CA LEU A 117 5.55 13.53 25.42
C LEU A 117 6.29 12.42 26.17
N SER A 118 5.79 11.97 27.33
CA SER A 118 6.34 10.83 28.06
C SER A 118 6.31 9.57 27.22
N VAL A 119 5.14 9.20 26.69
CA VAL A 119 5.00 8.01 25.82
C VAL A 119 5.89 8.09 24.57
N ARG A 120 6.07 9.29 24.01
CA ARG A 120 6.99 9.48 22.88
C ARG A 120 8.44 9.22 23.26
N THR A 121 8.87 9.68 24.44
CA THR A 121 10.21 9.38 24.95
C THR A 121 10.40 7.89 25.17
N GLU A 122 9.46 7.25 25.86
CA GLU A 122 9.50 5.81 26.10
C GLU A 122 9.47 4.99 24.80
N PHE A 123 8.70 5.43 23.80
CA PHE A 123 8.71 4.79 22.49
C PHE A 123 10.07 4.88 21.81
N ASN A 124 10.71 6.03 21.86
CA ASN A 124 12.03 6.23 21.24
C ASN A 124 13.12 5.38 21.91
N GLU A 125 12.94 5.04 23.19
CA GLU A 125 13.86 4.16 23.91
C GLU A 125 13.58 2.68 23.68
N GLN A 126 12.30 2.28 23.59
CA GLN A 126 11.87 0.87 23.67
C GLN A 126 11.25 0.31 22.38
N HIS A 127 10.76 1.20 21.51
CA HIS A 127 9.99 0.85 20.29
C HIS A 127 8.78 -0.06 20.56
N ALA A 128 8.18 0.03 21.77
CA ALA A 128 7.11 -0.87 22.16
C ALA A 128 5.83 -0.66 21.31
N PRO A 129 5.17 -1.74 20.86
CA PRO A 129 4.00 -1.67 19.96
C PRO A 129 2.84 -0.84 20.50
N HIS A 130 2.53 -0.95 21.79
CA HIS A 130 1.45 -0.20 22.43
C HIS A 130 1.73 1.32 22.46
N HIS A 131 3.00 1.72 22.63
CA HIS A 131 3.38 3.12 22.55
C HIS A 131 3.16 3.66 21.13
N LEU A 132 3.55 2.93 20.09
CA LEU A 132 3.32 3.34 18.70
C LEU A 132 1.82 3.45 18.39
N LEU A 133 0.99 2.50 18.85
CA LEU A 133 -0.46 2.56 18.69
C LEU A 133 -1.05 3.82 19.31
N TYR A 134 -0.63 4.16 20.53
CA TYR A 134 -1.05 5.38 21.21
C TYR A 134 -0.61 6.63 20.46
N LEU A 135 0.65 6.70 20.05
CA LEU A 135 1.19 7.85 19.32
C LEU A 135 0.46 8.07 18.00
N LEU A 136 0.19 7.02 17.22
CA LEU A 136 -0.58 7.11 15.98
C LEU A 136 -2.02 7.60 16.21
N ALA A 137 -2.64 7.19 17.31
CA ALA A 137 -3.99 7.63 17.65
C ALA A 137 -4.05 9.10 18.11
N ARG A 138 -2.92 9.65 18.61
CA ARG A 138 -2.85 10.96 19.26
C ARG A 138 -2.09 12.01 18.48
N CYS A 139 -1.23 11.63 17.54
CA CYS A 139 -0.44 12.59 16.80
C CYS A 139 -1.23 13.30 15.70
N VAL A 140 -0.71 14.44 15.26
CA VAL A 140 -1.29 15.23 14.16
C VAL A 140 -1.32 14.39 12.88
N LYS A 141 -2.50 14.28 12.26
CA LYS A 141 -2.75 13.58 10.99
C LYS A 141 -2.42 12.07 11.02
N ALA A 142 -2.18 11.48 12.16
CA ALA A 142 -1.73 10.08 12.28
C ALA A 142 -0.50 9.79 11.38
N ALA A 143 0.44 10.72 11.33
CA ALA A 143 1.63 10.64 10.51
C ALA A 143 2.77 10.01 11.30
N VAL A 144 3.40 9.00 10.73
CA VAL A 144 4.68 8.48 11.23
C VAL A 144 5.79 9.39 10.71
N ARG A 145 6.55 9.97 11.63
CA ARG A 145 7.69 10.81 11.30
C ARG A 145 8.82 10.51 12.27
N TYR A 146 10.00 10.34 11.70
CA TYR A 146 11.23 10.15 12.45
C TYR A 146 12.19 11.32 12.17
N ASN A 147 13.01 11.66 13.14
CA ASN A 147 14.14 12.57 12.94
C ASN A 147 15.33 11.84 12.28
N ARG A 148 16.47 12.52 12.15
CA ARG A 148 17.68 11.92 11.56
C ARG A 148 18.30 10.82 12.43
N ASP A 149 18.01 10.84 13.71
CA ASP A 149 18.50 9.86 14.70
C ASP A 149 17.60 8.65 14.80
N GLY A 150 16.48 8.62 14.04
CA GLY A 150 15.50 7.53 14.04
C GLY A 150 14.41 7.67 15.10
N ASP A 151 14.35 8.79 15.84
CA ASP A 151 13.33 9.00 16.86
C ASP A 151 12.02 9.50 16.26
N PHE A 152 10.90 8.97 16.75
CA PHE A 152 9.58 9.49 16.45
C PHE A 152 9.44 10.92 16.95
N ASN A 153 9.16 11.87 16.05
CA ASN A 153 9.15 13.31 16.37
C ASN A 153 7.85 14.04 16.02
N GLN A 154 6.76 13.31 15.67
CA GLN A 154 5.49 13.95 15.39
C GLN A 154 4.88 14.56 16.65
N GLY A 155 4.20 15.71 16.47
CA GLY A 155 3.56 16.44 17.57
C GLY A 155 2.18 15.88 17.92
N VAL A 156 1.73 16.20 19.14
CA VAL A 156 0.40 15.83 19.65
C VAL A 156 -0.71 16.63 18.93
N ASP A 157 -1.85 15.98 18.65
CA ASP A 157 -3.08 16.69 18.28
C ASP A 157 -3.82 17.14 19.55
N HIS A 158 -3.76 18.42 19.85
CA HIS A 158 -4.40 19.00 21.03
C HIS A 158 -5.93 19.00 20.98
N ARG A 159 -6.53 18.80 19.80
CA ARG A 159 -7.99 18.89 19.60
C ARG A 159 -8.72 17.60 19.97
N ARG A 160 -8.02 16.47 20.08
CA ARG A 160 -8.62 15.15 20.26
C ARG A 160 -7.80 14.30 21.23
N LEU A 161 -8.51 13.45 22.01
CA LEU A 161 -7.86 12.48 22.92
C LEU A 161 -7.55 11.12 22.23
N GLY A 162 -7.63 11.08 20.90
CA GLY A 162 -7.45 9.85 20.15
C GLY A 162 -8.73 9.02 20.02
N VAL A 163 -8.57 7.79 19.52
CA VAL A 163 -9.67 6.84 19.35
C VAL A 163 -10.12 6.35 20.73
N ARG A 164 -11.43 6.29 20.99
CA ARG A 164 -11.96 5.75 22.25
C ARG A 164 -11.60 4.27 22.40
N PRO A 165 -11.35 3.79 23.64
CA PRO A 165 -10.89 2.42 23.92
C PRO A 165 -11.80 1.32 23.34
N ASP A 166 -13.12 1.47 23.48
CA ASP A 166 -14.12 0.54 22.96
C ASP A 166 -14.02 0.39 21.43
N LEU A 167 -13.89 1.50 20.73
CA LEU A 167 -13.72 1.52 19.27
C LEU A 167 -12.35 0.97 18.85
N MET A 168 -11.27 1.29 19.58
CA MET A 168 -9.94 0.75 19.32
C MET A 168 -9.93 -0.77 19.48
N ARG A 169 -10.48 -1.29 20.57
CA ARG A 169 -10.65 -2.74 20.81
C ARG A 169 -11.37 -3.39 19.63
N SER A 170 -12.53 -2.84 19.24
CA SER A 170 -13.29 -3.37 18.10
C SER A 170 -12.49 -3.41 16.82
N ARG A 171 -11.70 -2.36 16.53
CA ARG A 171 -10.84 -2.29 15.32
C ARG A 171 -9.73 -3.32 15.34
N LEU A 172 -9.02 -3.45 16.47
CA LEU A 172 -7.89 -4.39 16.60
C LEU A 172 -8.35 -5.84 16.50
N VAL A 173 -9.37 -6.22 17.25
CA VAL A 173 -9.91 -7.59 17.26
C VAL A 173 -10.48 -7.97 15.89
N ARG A 174 -11.25 -7.08 15.25
CA ARG A 174 -11.78 -7.35 13.91
C ARG A 174 -10.69 -7.41 12.85
N ALA A 175 -9.65 -6.58 12.93
CA ALA A 175 -8.54 -6.62 11.99
C ALA A 175 -7.74 -7.91 12.13
N SER A 176 -7.41 -8.34 13.36
CA SER A 176 -6.77 -9.63 13.62
C SER A 176 -7.59 -10.80 13.05
N ALA A 177 -8.89 -10.84 13.35
CA ALA A 177 -9.77 -11.88 12.81
C ALA A 177 -9.86 -11.87 11.28
N THR A 178 -9.87 -10.68 10.64
CA THR A 178 -9.89 -10.54 9.19
C THR A 178 -8.60 -11.04 8.55
N LEU A 179 -7.46 -10.76 9.19
CA LEU A 179 -6.13 -11.15 8.71
C LEU A 179 -5.70 -12.56 9.20
N ALA A 180 -6.61 -13.36 9.75
CA ALA A 180 -6.29 -14.71 10.19
C ALA A 180 -5.58 -15.51 9.08
N GLY A 181 -4.43 -16.15 9.43
CA GLY A 181 -3.56 -16.86 8.51
C GLY A 181 -2.65 -15.97 7.64
N SER A 182 -2.73 -14.64 7.79
CA SER A 182 -1.80 -13.70 7.15
C SER A 182 -0.55 -13.51 8.01
N ARG A 183 0.51 -12.93 7.43
CA ARG A 183 1.79 -12.69 8.10
C ARG A 183 2.24 -11.24 7.97
N ALA A 184 2.88 -10.72 9.01
CA ALA A 184 3.56 -9.43 9.01
C ALA A 184 5.05 -9.65 9.27
N GLY A 185 5.94 -9.04 8.47
CA GLY A 185 7.39 -9.20 8.61
C GLY A 185 8.16 -7.94 8.23
N VAL A 186 9.32 -7.72 8.87
CA VAL A 186 10.25 -6.67 8.42
C VAL A 186 10.97 -7.18 7.18
N ALA A 187 10.77 -6.53 6.05
CA ALA A 187 11.44 -6.91 4.80
C ALA A 187 11.55 -5.72 3.84
N ASP A 188 12.60 -5.70 3.06
CA ASP A 188 12.75 -4.79 1.93
C ASP A 188 11.87 -5.28 0.76
N TYR A 189 11.24 -4.34 0.04
CA TYR A 189 10.36 -4.66 -1.08
C TYR A 189 11.08 -5.44 -2.20
N ARG A 190 12.40 -5.26 -2.35
CA ARG A 190 13.22 -5.97 -3.35
C ARG A 190 13.30 -7.46 -3.04
N ASP A 191 13.46 -7.78 -1.75
CA ASP A 191 13.48 -9.17 -1.30
C ASP A 191 12.10 -9.81 -1.50
N VAL A 192 11.02 -9.08 -1.13
CA VAL A 192 9.65 -9.55 -1.33
C VAL A 192 9.34 -9.84 -2.80
N LEU A 193 9.78 -8.96 -3.71
CA LEU A 193 9.62 -9.19 -5.15
C LEU A 193 10.45 -10.40 -5.65
N ALA A 194 11.64 -10.62 -5.07
CA ALA A 194 12.47 -11.78 -5.41
C ALA A 194 11.90 -13.12 -4.91
N TRP A 195 11.10 -13.12 -3.85
CA TRP A 195 10.41 -14.31 -3.33
C TRP A 195 9.06 -14.57 -3.95
N ALA A 196 8.54 -13.63 -4.74
CA ALA A 196 7.24 -13.77 -5.35
C ALA A 196 7.22 -14.93 -6.35
N THR A 197 6.22 -15.78 -6.23
CA THR A 197 5.95 -16.86 -7.18
C THR A 197 5.01 -16.40 -8.30
N GLU A 198 4.82 -17.20 -9.32
CA GLU A 198 3.90 -16.91 -10.43
C GLU A 198 2.44 -16.74 -9.99
N ARG A 199 2.05 -17.35 -8.85
CA ARG A 199 0.69 -17.28 -8.29
C ARG A 199 0.51 -16.15 -7.29
N ASP A 200 1.57 -15.47 -6.91
CA ASP A 200 1.49 -14.30 -6.04
C ASP A 200 1.14 -13.03 -6.85
N VAL A 201 0.66 -12.01 -6.13
CA VAL A 201 0.52 -10.66 -6.65
C VAL A 201 1.10 -9.70 -5.63
N ALA A 202 2.07 -8.88 -6.04
CA ALA A 202 2.60 -7.83 -5.20
C ALA A 202 1.86 -6.49 -5.42
N TYR A 203 1.52 -5.80 -4.34
CA TYR A 203 1.04 -4.42 -4.38
C TYR A 203 2.08 -3.49 -3.75
N LEU A 204 2.56 -2.54 -4.53
CA LEU A 204 3.62 -1.60 -4.18
C LEU A 204 3.05 -0.19 -4.03
N ASP A 205 3.28 0.43 -2.87
CA ASP A 205 2.90 1.82 -2.57
C ASP A 205 4.07 2.56 -1.93
N PRO A 206 5.17 2.76 -2.67
CA PRO A 206 6.34 3.42 -2.12
C PRO A 206 6.08 4.89 -1.78
N PRO A 207 6.87 5.50 -0.90
CA PRO A 207 6.83 6.94 -0.66
C PRO A 207 7.20 7.68 -1.96
N TYR A 208 6.32 8.61 -2.39
CA TYR A 208 6.52 9.36 -3.63
C TYR A 208 7.65 10.40 -3.48
N GLU A 209 8.51 10.51 -4.49
CA GLU A 209 9.41 11.65 -4.62
C GLU A 209 8.59 12.95 -4.75
N GLY A 210 9.03 14.01 -4.07
CA GLY A 210 8.35 15.32 -4.12
C GLY A 210 7.29 15.53 -3.02
N VAL A 211 6.77 14.49 -2.38
CA VAL A 211 6.01 14.63 -1.13
C VAL A 211 6.96 14.75 0.06
N SER A 212 8.18 14.25 -0.06
CA SER A 212 9.24 14.25 0.95
C SER A 212 10.34 15.29 0.69
N ALA A 213 10.22 16.15 -0.35
CA ALA A 213 11.26 17.09 -0.69
C ALA A 213 11.47 18.14 0.43
N THR A 214 12.67 18.18 0.94
CA THR A 214 13.35 19.21 1.71
C THR A 214 12.96 19.47 3.17
N ARG A 215 11.78 19.11 3.68
CA ARG A 215 11.39 19.36 5.09
C ARG A 215 10.59 18.24 5.77
N ASP A 216 10.27 17.16 5.09
CA ASP A 216 9.34 16.16 5.58
C ASP A 216 9.97 14.76 5.56
N HIS A 217 10.75 14.43 6.59
CA HIS A 217 11.32 13.09 6.82
C HIS A 217 10.21 12.14 7.35
N ARG A 218 9.18 11.87 6.54
CA ARG A 218 8.06 11.00 6.95
C ARG A 218 8.42 9.53 7.00
N TYR A 219 9.53 9.16 6.39
CA TYR A 219 9.94 7.76 6.25
C TYR A 219 11.39 7.62 6.72
N VAL A 220 11.73 6.46 7.25
CA VAL A 220 13.06 6.13 7.82
C VAL A 220 14.19 6.36 6.82
N ALA A 221 13.92 6.21 5.53
CA ALA A 221 14.80 6.62 4.43
C ALA A 221 13.93 6.94 3.21
N GLY A 222 14.26 8.01 2.48
CA GLY A 222 13.66 8.26 1.17
C GLY A 222 14.04 7.13 0.21
N LEU A 223 13.09 6.66 -0.59
CA LEU A 223 13.38 5.69 -1.64
C LEU A 223 13.80 6.45 -2.92
N PRO A 224 15.06 6.34 -3.37
CA PRO A 224 15.49 6.95 -4.61
C PRO A 224 14.72 6.34 -5.79
N ARG A 225 14.19 7.21 -6.67
CA ARG A 225 13.47 6.78 -7.87
C ARG A 225 14.28 5.77 -8.72
N SER A 226 15.58 5.99 -8.85
CA SER A 226 16.45 5.09 -9.61
C SER A 226 16.50 3.67 -9.07
N GLU A 227 16.50 3.52 -7.74
CA GLU A 227 16.46 2.20 -7.09
C GLU A 227 15.11 1.51 -7.31
N PHE A 228 14.01 2.27 -7.18
CA PHE A 228 12.68 1.73 -7.43
C PHE A 228 12.51 1.30 -8.89
N VAL A 229 12.93 2.12 -9.85
CA VAL A 229 12.90 1.78 -11.28
C VAL A 229 13.73 0.54 -11.58
N THR A 230 14.94 0.43 -11.01
CA THR A 230 15.78 -0.76 -11.16
C THR A 230 15.09 -2.03 -10.65
N ALA A 231 14.42 -1.95 -9.51
CA ALA A 231 13.65 -3.08 -8.98
C ALA A 231 12.44 -3.43 -9.88
N MET A 232 11.78 -2.43 -10.46
CA MET A 232 10.67 -2.68 -11.41
C MET A 232 11.17 -3.33 -12.70
N ILE A 233 12.33 -2.96 -13.21
CA ILE A 233 12.98 -3.63 -14.36
C ILE A 233 13.20 -5.11 -14.03
N ALA A 234 13.79 -5.41 -12.89
CA ALA A 234 14.04 -6.78 -12.45
C ALA A 234 12.73 -7.58 -12.28
N ALA A 235 11.71 -6.99 -11.65
CA ALA A 235 10.41 -7.63 -11.45
C ALA A 235 9.66 -7.90 -12.78
N VAL A 236 9.77 -7.01 -13.77
CA VAL A 236 9.21 -7.24 -15.11
C VAL A 236 9.97 -8.36 -15.82
N ALA A 237 11.30 -8.36 -15.74
CA ALA A 237 12.14 -9.38 -16.37
C ALA A 237 11.92 -10.78 -15.78
N SER A 238 11.67 -10.89 -14.46
CA SER A 238 11.34 -12.16 -13.80
C SER A 238 9.89 -12.61 -14.00
N GLY A 239 9.05 -11.82 -14.68
CA GLY A 239 7.66 -12.16 -14.88
C GLY A 239 6.77 -12.02 -13.64
N THR A 240 7.18 -11.25 -12.65
CA THR A 240 6.42 -11.03 -11.42
C THR A 240 5.10 -10.31 -11.70
N SER A 241 4.00 -10.83 -11.14
CA SER A 241 2.70 -10.16 -11.16
C SER A 241 2.65 -9.08 -10.09
N PHE A 242 2.59 -7.81 -10.48
CA PHE A 242 2.48 -6.72 -9.52
C PHE A 242 1.59 -5.56 -9.98
N LEU A 243 1.16 -4.78 -8.99
CA LEU A 243 0.50 -3.49 -9.09
C LEU A 243 1.36 -2.47 -8.37
N ALA A 244 1.54 -1.27 -8.91
CA ALA A 244 2.26 -0.19 -8.23
C ALA A 244 1.46 1.11 -8.28
N SER A 245 1.15 1.69 -7.12
CA SER A 245 0.75 3.09 -7.03
C SER A 245 2.02 3.91 -6.99
N TYR A 246 2.20 4.77 -7.99
CA TYR A 246 3.38 5.62 -8.10
C TYR A 246 2.99 6.88 -8.84
N ASP A 247 3.53 8.03 -8.53
CA ASP A 247 3.12 9.31 -9.05
C ASP A 247 1.60 9.63 -8.91
N GLY A 248 1.17 10.77 -9.39
CA GLY A 248 -0.20 11.22 -9.35
C GLY A 248 -0.32 12.74 -9.41
N ARG A 249 -1.54 13.25 -9.35
CA ARG A 249 -1.78 14.71 -9.30
C ARG A 249 -2.95 15.07 -8.41
N SER A 250 -2.90 16.28 -7.85
CA SER A 250 -4.02 16.89 -7.14
C SER A 250 -4.17 18.32 -7.64
N GLY A 251 -5.24 18.59 -8.39
CA GLY A 251 -5.37 19.82 -9.18
C GLY A 251 -4.19 19.94 -10.16
N ASP A 252 -3.49 21.09 -10.12
CA ASP A 252 -2.33 21.38 -10.97
C ASP A 252 -1.01 20.81 -10.42
N ARG A 253 -1.00 20.27 -9.20
CA ARG A 253 0.19 19.75 -8.57
C ARG A 253 0.42 18.28 -8.97
N VAL A 254 1.53 18.03 -9.68
CA VAL A 254 2.02 16.70 -10.03
C VAL A 254 2.97 16.20 -8.94
N TYR A 255 2.86 14.94 -8.57
CA TYR A 255 3.70 14.25 -7.59
C TYR A 255 4.50 13.14 -8.29
N GLY A 256 5.81 13.26 -8.28
CA GLY A 256 6.70 12.29 -8.91
C GLY A 256 6.72 12.35 -10.45
N GLU A 257 7.70 11.70 -11.04
CA GLU A 257 7.75 11.45 -12.48
C GLU A 257 7.13 10.08 -12.78
N PRO A 258 6.42 9.91 -13.91
CA PRO A 258 5.90 8.61 -14.33
C PRO A 258 7.00 7.55 -14.41
N LEU A 259 6.63 6.28 -14.19
CA LEU A 259 7.54 5.17 -14.44
C LEU A 259 7.91 5.10 -15.94
N PRO A 260 9.12 4.64 -16.28
CA PRO A 260 9.57 4.57 -17.67
C PRO A 260 8.63 3.75 -18.56
N ALA A 261 8.29 4.29 -19.73
CA ALA A 261 7.34 3.64 -20.66
C ALA A 261 7.87 2.34 -21.27
N ASP A 262 9.19 2.20 -21.35
CA ASP A 262 9.89 0.99 -21.85
C ASP A 262 9.77 -0.22 -20.92
N LEU A 263 9.28 -0.04 -19.69
CA LEU A 263 8.91 -1.16 -18.81
C LEU A 263 7.68 -1.92 -19.31
N GLY A 264 6.92 -1.39 -20.27
CA GLY A 264 5.72 -2.03 -20.80
C GLY A 264 4.59 -2.19 -19.80
N LEU A 265 4.59 -1.41 -18.72
CA LEU A 265 3.53 -1.41 -17.71
C LEU A 265 2.24 -0.79 -18.29
N LEU A 266 1.09 -1.41 -18.02
CA LEU A 266 -0.18 -0.74 -18.27
C LEU A 266 -0.38 0.37 -17.25
N HIS A 267 -0.46 1.61 -17.72
CA HIS A 267 -0.62 2.80 -16.89
C HIS A 267 -2.08 3.26 -16.87
N LEU A 268 -2.67 3.27 -15.68
CA LEU A 268 -4.04 3.67 -15.41
C LEU A 268 -4.06 4.94 -14.57
N HIS A 269 -4.87 5.91 -14.97
CA HIS A 269 -5.20 7.09 -14.17
C HIS A 269 -6.56 6.88 -13.52
N LEU A 270 -6.59 6.84 -12.20
CA LEU A 270 -7.79 6.59 -11.40
C LEU A 270 -8.27 7.90 -10.78
N ASP A 271 -9.52 8.25 -11.04
CA ASP A 271 -10.17 9.35 -10.33
C ASP A 271 -10.42 8.93 -8.87
N ALA A 272 -9.63 9.46 -7.95
CA ALA A 272 -9.74 9.19 -6.52
C ALA A 272 -10.70 10.16 -5.80
N GLY A 273 -11.34 11.08 -6.53
CA GLY A 273 -12.21 12.12 -6.00
C GLY A 273 -11.45 13.21 -5.22
N ILE A 274 -12.15 13.99 -4.41
CA ILE A 274 -11.55 15.09 -3.64
C ILE A 274 -10.74 14.53 -2.48
N SER A 275 -9.48 14.94 -2.36
CA SER A 275 -8.63 14.51 -1.24
C SER A 275 -9.12 15.10 0.09
N SER A 276 -8.99 14.35 1.18
CA SER A 276 -9.32 14.83 2.54
C SER A 276 -8.52 16.08 2.93
N GLN A 277 -7.35 16.28 2.34
CA GLN A 277 -6.47 17.42 2.58
C GLN A 277 -6.91 18.66 1.82
N ALA A 278 -7.42 18.51 0.60
CA ALA A 278 -8.04 19.61 -0.17
C ALA A 278 -9.31 20.09 0.51
N THR A 279 -10.14 19.18 1.03
CA THR A 279 -11.37 19.54 1.78
C THR A 279 -11.05 20.34 3.05
N LEU A 280 -9.95 20.02 3.75
CA LEU A 280 -9.52 20.76 4.95
C LEU A 280 -8.98 22.18 4.62
N ASN A 281 -8.50 22.39 3.40
CA ASN A 281 -8.00 23.68 2.92
C ASN A 281 -9.07 24.47 2.16
N GLY A 282 -10.31 23.98 2.06
CA GLY A 282 -11.38 24.62 1.29
C GLY A 282 -11.23 24.50 -0.23
N GLU A 283 -10.33 23.64 -0.70
CA GLU A 283 -10.08 23.38 -2.12
C GLU A 283 -10.88 22.16 -2.61
N SER A 284 -11.44 22.24 -3.81
CA SER A 284 -12.17 21.13 -4.46
C SER A 284 -11.33 20.40 -5.51
N ALA A 285 -10.00 20.36 -5.33
CA ALA A 285 -9.11 19.75 -6.31
C ALA A 285 -9.33 18.23 -6.41
N ALA A 286 -9.66 17.77 -7.61
CA ALA A 286 -9.74 16.35 -7.93
C ALA A 286 -8.34 15.73 -7.83
N THR A 287 -8.26 14.56 -7.20
CA THR A 287 -7.04 13.77 -7.10
C THR A 287 -7.09 12.65 -8.12
N VAL A 288 -6.06 12.55 -8.93
CA VAL A 288 -5.83 11.43 -9.84
C VAL A 288 -4.64 10.63 -9.31
N GLU A 289 -4.86 9.36 -9.04
CA GLU A 289 -3.83 8.41 -8.64
C GLU A 289 -3.40 7.60 -9.85
N SER A 290 -2.11 7.40 -10.03
CA SER A 290 -1.57 6.50 -11.06
C SER A 290 -1.47 5.08 -10.50
N LEU A 291 -1.94 4.11 -11.27
CA LEU A 291 -1.77 2.69 -11.00
C LEU A 291 -1.11 2.02 -12.20
N TYR A 292 -0.01 1.36 -11.96
CA TYR A 292 0.73 0.59 -12.95
C TYR A 292 0.47 -0.90 -12.75
N VAL A 293 0.21 -1.61 -13.84
CA VAL A 293 -0.03 -3.06 -13.83
C VAL A 293 1.06 -3.75 -14.63
N SER A 294 1.73 -4.74 -14.05
CA SER A 294 2.81 -5.47 -14.72
C SER A 294 2.30 -6.27 -15.94
N PRO A 295 3.14 -6.47 -16.97
CA PRO A 295 2.75 -7.27 -18.14
C PRO A 295 2.33 -8.70 -17.78
N ALA A 296 2.98 -9.29 -16.77
CA ALA A 296 2.60 -10.63 -16.28
C ALA A 296 1.18 -10.64 -15.70
N LEU A 297 0.84 -9.64 -14.87
CA LEU A 297 -0.50 -9.55 -14.29
C LEU A 297 -1.56 -9.25 -15.36
N VAL A 298 -1.26 -8.39 -16.34
CA VAL A 298 -2.17 -8.11 -17.46
C VAL A 298 -2.48 -9.41 -18.21
N ARG A 299 -1.48 -10.24 -18.50
CA ARG A 299 -1.69 -11.56 -19.16
C ARG A 299 -2.55 -12.50 -18.29
N ARG A 300 -2.25 -12.61 -16.97
CA ARG A 300 -3.04 -13.45 -16.04
C ARG A 300 -4.49 -13.01 -15.94
N LEU A 301 -4.77 -11.73 -16.11
CA LEU A 301 -6.12 -11.15 -16.09
C LEU A 301 -6.86 -11.28 -17.42
N GLY A 302 -6.21 -11.76 -18.50
CA GLY A 302 -6.84 -11.94 -19.82
C GLY A 302 -6.65 -10.78 -20.79
N GLY A 303 -5.76 -9.85 -20.49
CA GLY A 303 -5.39 -8.73 -21.36
C GLY A 303 -5.88 -7.37 -20.86
N VAL A 304 -5.53 -6.31 -21.61
CA VAL A 304 -5.80 -4.92 -21.23
C VAL A 304 -7.31 -4.65 -21.13
N ASP A 305 -8.09 -5.16 -22.07
CA ASP A 305 -9.55 -4.95 -22.11
C ASP A 305 -10.24 -5.52 -20.88
N GLU A 306 -9.79 -6.68 -20.40
CA GLU A 306 -10.30 -7.31 -19.18
C GLU A 306 -9.91 -6.50 -17.94
N VAL A 307 -8.67 -6.00 -17.85
CA VAL A 307 -8.23 -5.11 -16.75
C VAL A 307 -9.10 -3.86 -16.68
N VAL A 308 -9.33 -3.21 -17.83
CA VAL A 308 -10.18 -2.01 -17.91
C VAL A 308 -11.64 -2.36 -17.57
N GLY A 309 -12.16 -3.47 -18.11
CA GLY A 309 -13.53 -3.92 -17.86
C GLY A 309 -13.82 -4.24 -16.40
N ARG A 310 -12.84 -4.77 -15.66
CA ARG A 310 -12.96 -5.01 -14.21
C ARG A 310 -13.09 -3.71 -13.40
N LEU A 311 -12.54 -2.62 -13.89
CA LEU A 311 -12.49 -1.34 -13.18
C LEU A 311 -13.57 -0.37 -13.60
N ALA A 312 -13.94 -0.34 -14.88
CA ALA A 312 -14.89 0.59 -15.45
C ALA A 312 -16.31 0.42 -14.88
N ALA A 313 -17.05 1.52 -14.83
CA ALA A 313 -18.49 1.44 -14.61
C ALA A 313 -19.23 0.88 -15.86
N PRO A 314 -20.40 0.21 -15.69
CA PRO A 314 -21.16 -0.25 -16.84
C PRO A 314 -21.44 0.89 -17.82
N GLY A 315 -20.95 0.78 -19.05
CA GLY A 315 -21.09 1.79 -20.12
C GLY A 315 -19.86 2.67 -20.39
N GLU A 316 -18.81 2.66 -19.55
CA GLU A 316 -17.56 3.42 -19.78
C GLU A 316 -16.52 2.63 -20.60
N ALA A 317 -16.54 1.31 -20.57
CA ALA A 317 -15.58 0.45 -21.27
C ALA A 317 -15.53 0.69 -22.81
N ALA A 318 -16.60 1.23 -23.39
CA ALA A 318 -16.68 1.52 -24.82
C ALA A 318 -16.07 2.87 -25.25
N ARG A 319 -15.75 3.76 -24.33
CA ARG A 319 -15.27 5.12 -24.66
C ARG A 319 -13.75 5.28 -24.64
N GLY A 320 -13.01 4.38 -23.99
CA GLY A 320 -11.55 4.46 -23.84
C GLY A 320 -10.74 3.82 -24.99
N LEU A 321 -11.37 3.08 -25.90
CA LEU A 321 -10.67 2.26 -26.89
C LEU A 321 -10.69 2.84 -28.34
N VAL A 322 -11.25 4.00 -28.55
CA VAL A 322 -11.27 4.65 -29.89
C VAL A 322 -10.08 5.58 -30.05
N GLY A 323 -8.88 5.02 -30.06
CA GLY A 323 -7.68 5.85 -30.28
C GLY A 323 -6.35 5.08 -30.30
N SER A 324 -6.27 3.94 -30.96
CA SER A 324 -5.05 3.42 -31.61
C SER A 324 -5.29 2.03 -32.18
N ALA A 325 -5.84 1.95 -33.39
CA ALA A 325 -5.78 0.76 -34.21
C ALA A 325 -4.37 0.66 -34.84
N GLY A 326 -3.48 -0.03 -34.16
CA GLY A 326 -2.19 -0.47 -34.67
C GLY A 326 -1.97 -1.89 -34.20
N ARG A 327 -2.27 -2.90 -35.03
CA ARG A 327 -1.89 -4.29 -34.78
C ARG A 327 -0.40 -4.42 -34.62
N PRO A 328 0.11 -5.04 -33.53
CA PRO A 328 1.52 -5.39 -33.47
C PRO A 328 1.80 -6.61 -34.39
N PRO A 329 3.00 -6.71 -34.99
CA PRO A 329 3.39 -7.84 -35.80
C PRO A 329 3.59 -9.09 -34.95
N LEU A 330 3.06 -10.19 -35.42
CA LEU A 330 3.28 -11.54 -34.90
C LEU A 330 4.77 -11.89 -34.98
N CYS A 331 5.44 -11.98 -33.84
CA CYS A 331 6.71 -12.69 -33.75
C CYS A 331 6.45 -14.19 -33.75
N ARG A 332 6.95 -14.86 -34.82
CA ARG A 332 7.05 -16.32 -34.90
C ARG A 332 8.35 -16.76 -34.21
N ASN A 333 8.19 -17.85 -33.45
CA ASN A 333 9.21 -18.83 -33.08
C ASN A 333 10.40 -18.37 -32.23
N VAL A 334 10.40 -18.79 -30.96
CA VAL A 334 11.56 -19.53 -30.39
C VAL A 334 10.95 -20.65 -29.49
N GLU A 335 10.99 -21.87 -30.01
CA GLU A 335 10.97 -23.11 -29.23
C GLU A 335 12.42 -23.36 -28.75
N ASP A 336 12.49 -24.13 -27.64
CA ASP A 336 13.68 -24.75 -27.03
C ASP A 336 14.42 -23.94 -25.95
N ALA A 337 14.10 -24.27 -24.71
CA ALA A 337 15.01 -24.83 -23.71
C ALA A 337 14.31 -24.93 -22.35
N CYS A 338 13.66 -26.07 -22.10
CA CYS A 338 13.37 -26.54 -20.75
C CYS A 338 14.59 -27.26 -20.20
N SER A 339 15.04 -26.92 -19.01
CA SER A 339 15.63 -27.88 -18.08
C SER A 339 15.51 -27.38 -16.65
N ASP A 340 14.91 -28.24 -15.83
CA ASP A 340 14.68 -28.26 -14.40
C ASP A 340 15.70 -27.49 -13.53
N VAL A 341 15.17 -26.54 -12.76
CA VAL A 341 15.75 -26.22 -11.44
C VAL A 341 14.60 -26.04 -10.46
N ALA A 342 14.44 -27.02 -9.58
CA ALA A 342 13.56 -26.94 -8.42
C ALA A 342 13.99 -25.77 -7.53
N ALA A 343 13.08 -24.84 -7.26
CA ALA A 343 13.29 -23.77 -6.30
C ALA A 343 13.20 -24.32 -4.87
N PRO A 344 14.12 -23.99 -3.97
CA PRO A 344 13.99 -24.37 -2.58
C PRO A 344 12.94 -23.51 -1.87
N ASP A 345 12.07 -24.17 -1.11
CA ASP A 345 11.16 -23.53 -0.13
C ASP A 345 12.03 -22.80 0.92
N ARG A 346 12.12 -21.50 0.80
CA ARG A 346 12.71 -20.66 1.86
C ARG A 346 11.58 -20.08 2.70
N GLU A 347 11.45 -20.62 3.90
CA GLU A 347 10.53 -20.10 4.91
C GLU A 347 11.00 -18.75 5.46
N PHE A 348 10.04 -17.89 5.75
CA PHE A 348 10.21 -16.58 6.42
C PHE A 348 10.75 -16.69 7.87
N ALA A 349 10.99 -17.91 8.35
CA ALA A 349 11.35 -18.20 9.74
C ALA A 349 12.83 -17.93 10.08
N ASP A 350 13.72 -17.76 9.07
CA ASP A 350 15.16 -17.71 9.28
C ASP A 350 15.81 -16.38 8.84
N LEU A 351 15.16 -15.26 9.10
CA LEU A 351 15.81 -13.95 8.97
C LEU A 351 16.10 -13.38 10.37
N PRO A 352 17.33 -12.88 10.62
CA PRO A 352 17.78 -12.36 11.91
C PRO A 352 17.01 -11.11 12.35
#